data_4b79b10ee57f58268a27332e94e4ed1d
#
_entry.id   4b79b10ee57f58268a27332e94e4ed1d
#
_cell.length_a   1.000
_cell.length_b   1.000
_cell.length_c   1.000
_cell.angle_alpha   90.00
_cell.angle_beta   90.00
_cell.angle_gamma   90.00
#
_symmetry.space_group_name_H-M   'P 1'
#
loop_
_entity.id
_entity.type
_entity.pdbx_description
1 polymer ?
#
loop_
_entity_poly.entity_id
_entity_poly.type
_entity_poly.pdbx_seq_one_letter_code
_entity_poly.pdbx_strand_id
1 'polypeptide(L)'
;MSEMRSNDLIRAIYEKIKSYDRIMLFRHIRPDGDCVGSTKGMKGIILNTFPEKEVYLIDEQKSDFLSFMGEDDAPVADEMYTDALGIVIDTATTDRISNKKFALCKEIIKIDHHLEREPYGVINWVEEEASSACEMIAKFFVTLKDQVKIDRDSAAHIYTGMVTDSGRFRYDGVSGDTLRYAAALLDQGIDTETLYAHLYLQNFETLKFKSHVYQQMQMTDNGVAYIFISREMQQAFNLDFESASACVSYMDAIKGCLCWLAFIENTQDQTIRVRLRSRFAAINEIAEKYHGGGHACASGATVFSREEMDALIQDADAHIKAYKENHTGWL
;
A
#
# COMPACT_ATOMS: atom_id res chain seq x y z
N MET A 1 -29.39 -2.06 1.16
CA MET A 1 -29.15 -3.53 1.30
C MET A 1 -27.69 -3.83 1.68
N SER A 2 -26.70 -3.09 1.23
CA SER A 2 -25.27 -3.30 1.56
C SER A 2 -24.93 -3.11 3.06
N GLU A 3 -25.35 -2.03 3.66
CA GLU A 3 -24.98 -1.67 5.06
C GLU A 3 -25.58 -2.63 6.10
N MET A 4 -26.81 -3.06 5.92
CA MET A 4 -27.44 -4.04 6.82
C MET A 4 -26.72 -5.40 6.73
N ARG A 5 -26.26 -5.81 5.53
CA ARG A 5 -25.48 -7.03 5.34
C ARG A 5 -24.08 -6.92 5.99
N SER A 6 -23.44 -5.75 5.91
CA SER A 6 -22.14 -5.50 6.53
C SER A 6 -22.18 -5.62 8.06
N ASN A 7 -23.19 -5.00 8.69
CA ASN A 7 -23.38 -5.09 10.14
C ASN A 7 -23.63 -6.53 10.63
N ASP A 8 -24.32 -7.36 9.85
CA ASP A 8 -24.53 -8.77 10.16
C ASP A 8 -23.21 -9.56 10.08
N LEU A 9 -22.36 -9.28 9.07
CA LEU A 9 -21.03 -9.89 8.96
C LEU A 9 -20.11 -9.46 10.11
N ILE A 10 -20.09 -8.19 10.48
CA ILE A 10 -19.35 -7.68 11.64
C ILE A 10 -19.74 -8.42 12.92
N ARG A 11 -21.04 -8.59 13.16
CA ARG A 11 -21.54 -9.36 14.32
C ARG A 11 -21.16 -10.84 14.26
N ALA A 12 -21.26 -11.46 13.09
CA ALA A 12 -20.85 -12.85 12.90
C ALA A 12 -19.34 -13.05 13.16
N ILE A 13 -18.49 -12.11 12.70
CA ILE A 13 -17.04 -12.10 12.98
C ILE A 13 -16.80 -11.96 14.49
N TYR A 14 -17.50 -11.04 15.16
CA TYR A 14 -17.39 -10.86 16.60
C TYR A 14 -17.76 -12.12 17.38
N GLU A 15 -18.87 -12.78 17.03
CA GLU A 15 -19.25 -14.05 17.69
C GLU A 15 -18.25 -15.19 17.40
N LYS A 16 -17.65 -15.23 16.21
CA LYS A 16 -16.56 -16.17 15.91
C LYS A 16 -15.33 -15.88 16.78
N ILE A 17 -14.91 -14.63 16.89
CA ILE A 17 -13.81 -14.23 17.77
C ILE A 17 -14.08 -14.68 19.22
N LYS A 18 -15.30 -14.50 19.72
CA LYS A 18 -15.67 -14.95 21.07
C LYS A 18 -15.55 -16.46 21.27
N SER A 19 -15.86 -17.23 20.24
CA SER A 19 -15.94 -18.70 20.32
C SER A 19 -14.60 -19.44 20.26
N TYR A 20 -13.48 -18.72 19.99
CA TYR A 20 -12.15 -19.29 19.91
C TYR A 20 -11.25 -18.71 21.00
N ASP A 21 -10.48 -19.55 21.68
CA ASP A 21 -9.49 -19.12 22.67
C ASP A 21 -8.23 -18.58 21.98
N ARG A 22 -7.91 -19.13 20.77
CA ARG A 22 -6.71 -18.75 20.01
C ARG A 22 -7.07 -18.19 18.63
N ILE A 23 -6.39 -17.10 18.26
CA ILE A 23 -6.60 -16.39 17.01
C ILE A 23 -5.26 -16.13 16.35
N MET A 24 -5.15 -16.44 15.06
CA MET A 24 -4.00 -16.16 14.21
C MET A 24 -4.38 -15.09 13.18
N LEU A 25 -3.65 -13.99 13.15
CA LEU A 25 -3.84 -12.90 12.19
C LEU A 25 -2.85 -13.03 11.04
N PHE A 26 -3.34 -12.78 9.84
CA PHE A 26 -2.56 -12.91 8.61
C PHE A 26 -2.77 -11.69 7.71
N ARG A 27 -1.76 -11.40 6.90
CA ARG A 27 -1.73 -10.30 5.92
C ARG A 27 -1.04 -10.72 4.63
N HIS A 28 -1.00 -9.83 3.65
CA HIS A 28 -0.37 -10.11 2.36
C HIS A 28 1.17 -9.97 2.40
N ILE A 29 1.82 -10.56 1.39
CA ILE A 29 3.26 -10.39 1.10
C ILE A 29 3.58 -8.94 0.76
N ARG A 30 4.81 -8.47 1.07
CA ARG A 30 5.26 -7.08 0.88
C ARG A 30 4.37 -6.11 1.67
N PRO A 31 4.47 -6.16 3.00
CA PRO A 31 3.56 -5.45 3.88
C PRO A 31 3.62 -3.94 3.67
N ASP A 32 2.46 -3.33 3.59
CA ASP A 32 2.25 -1.88 3.57
C ASP A 32 1.55 -1.39 4.84
N GLY A 33 1.21 -0.09 4.87
CA GLY A 33 0.62 0.51 6.06
C GLY A 33 -0.78 -0.01 6.38
N ASP A 34 -1.56 -0.41 5.36
CA ASP A 34 -2.92 -0.89 5.56
C ASP A 34 -2.93 -2.31 6.13
N CYS A 35 -2.22 -3.25 5.52
CA CYS A 35 -2.19 -4.63 6.03
C CYS A 35 -1.54 -4.74 7.42
N VAL A 36 -0.50 -3.94 7.72
CA VAL A 36 0.12 -3.90 9.05
C VAL A 36 -0.81 -3.22 10.05
N GLY A 37 -1.39 -2.08 9.69
CA GLY A 37 -2.29 -1.31 10.54
C GLY A 37 -3.55 -2.08 10.91
N SER A 38 -4.19 -2.71 9.93
CA SER A 38 -5.42 -3.48 10.13
C SER A 38 -5.20 -4.72 11.00
N THR A 39 -4.12 -5.46 10.77
CA THR A 39 -3.82 -6.67 11.56
C THR A 39 -3.40 -6.34 12.99
N LYS A 40 -2.52 -5.34 13.20
CA LYS A 40 -2.13 -4.87 14.55
C LYS A 40 -3.31 -4.23 15.30
N GLY A 41 -4.11 -3.45 14.60
CA GLY A 41 -5.31 -2.85 15.17
C GLY A 41 -6.34 -3.89 15.59
N MET A 42 -6.61 -4.91 14.75
CA MET A 42 -7.51 -6.01 15.10
C MET A 42 -6.97 -6.81 16.29
N LYS A 43 -5.65 -7.10 16.33
CA LYS A 43 -5.01 -7.73 17.48
C LYS A 43 -5.28 -6.96 18.78
N GLY A 44 -5.08 -5.64 18.73
CA GLY A 44 -5.31 -4.80 19.89
C GLY A 44 -6.78 -4.76 20.32
N ILE A 45 -7.73 -4.65 19.39
CA ILE A 45 -9.16 -4.71 19.70
C ILE A 45 -9.50 -6.02 20.40
N ILE A 46 -8.99 -7.17 19.90
CA ILE A 46 -9.27 -8.47 20.49
C ILE A 46 -8.69 -8.56 21.90
N LEU A 47 -7.41 -8.22 22.11
CA LEU A 47 -6.74 -8.34 23.40
C LEU A 47 -7.27 -7.34 24.45
N ASN A 48 -7.66 -6.14 24.03
CA ASN A 48 -8.29 -5.17 24.94
C ASN A 48 -9.71 -5.55 25.35
N THR A 49 -10.41 -6.33 24.50
CA THR A 49 -11.76 -6.82 24.76
C THR A 49 -11.77 -8.15 25.52
N PHE A 50 -10.87 -9.04 25.16
CA PHE A 50 -10.75 -10.41 25.68
C PHE A 50 -9.30 -10.71 26.08
N PRO A 51 -8.84 -10.16 27.22
CA PRO A 51 -7.43 -10.26 27.62
C PRO A 51 -6.96 -11.70 27.93
N GLU A 52 -7.89 -12.65 28.06
CA GLU A 52 -7.62 -14.06 28.27
C GLU A 52 -7.28 -14.83 26.98
N LYS A 53 -7.52 -14.22 25.79
CA LYS A 53 -7.29 -14.91 24.51
C LYS A 53 -5.82 -14.86 24.09
N GLU A 54 -5.41 -15.89 23.39
CA GLU A 54 -4.12 -15.96 22.72
C GLU A 54 -4.26 -15.43 21.29
N VAL A 55 -3.62 -14.29 20.98
CA VAL A 55 -3.69 -13.65 19.65
C VAL A 55 -2.30 -13.47 19.10
N TYR A 56 -2.04 -14.09 17.97
CA TYR A 56 -0.73 -14.06 17.30
C TYR A 56 -0.81 -13.40 15.93
N LEU A 57 0.18 -12.57 15.66
CA LEU A 57 0.49 -12.01 14.35
C LEU A 57 1.94 -12.35 14.04
N ILE A 58 2.15 -13.37 13.22
CA ILE A 58 3.46 -13.93 12.90
C ILE A 58 3.71 -13.79 11.41
N ASP A 59 4.68 -12.96 11.06
CA ASP A 59 5.07 -12.73 9.67
C ASP A 59 6.60 -12.66 9.55
N GLU A 60 7.13 -13.29 8.51
CA GLU A 60 8.56 -13.26 8.21
C GLU A 60 8.94 -12.02 7.39
N GLN A 61 7.97 -11.42 6.70
CA GLN A 61 8.21 -10.23 5.89
C GLN A 61 8.01 -8.97 6.72
N LYS A 62 9.03 -8.13 6.73
CA LYS A 62 9.05 -6.85 7.44
C LYS A 62 9.20 -5.69 6.47
N SER A 63 8.73 -4.53 6.88
CA SER A 63 8.94 -3.26 6.21
C SER A 63 9.70 -2.34 7.16
N ASP A 64 10.91 -1.95 6.78
CA ASP A 64 11.72 -1.01 7.59
C ASP A 64 10.99 0.32 7.76
N PHE A 65 10.24 0.75 6.74
CA PHE A 65 9.43 1.97 6.78
C PHE A 65 8.35 1.92 7.86
N LEU A 66 7.82 0.74 8.18
CA LEU A 66 6.75 0.53 9.16
C LEU A 66 7.26 0.03 10.52
N SER A 67 8.58 0.00 10.74
CA SER A 67 9.18 -0.50 11.97
C SER A 67 8.71 0.25 13.24
N PHE A 68 8.30 1.51 13.10
CA PHE A 68 7.74 2.30 14.20
C PHE A 68 6.40 1.74 14.73
N MET A 69 5.71 0.89 13.97
CA MET A 69 4.48 0.21 14.40
C MET A 69 4.76 -1.00 15.30
N GLY A 70 6.02 -1.29 15.61
CA GLY A 70 6.43 -2.38 16.48
C GLY A 70 6.59 -3.72 15.77
N GLU A 71 7.18 -4.68 16.46
CA GLU A 71 7.45 -6.01 15.96
C GLU A 71 6.21 -6.90 15.92
N ASP A 72 6.28 -7.96 15.13
CA ASP A 72 5.32 -9.05 15.13
C ASP A 72 5.73 -10.12 16.18
N ASP A 73 4.83 -11.07 16.45
CA ASP A 73 5.09 -12.11 17.44
C ASP A 73 6.14 -13.12 16.94
N ALA A 74 6.81 -13.75 17.89
CA ALA A 74 7.71 -14.85 17.59
C ALA A 74 6.97 -16.06 17.01
N PRO A 75 7.60 -16.84 16.12
CA PRO A 75 7.01 -18.05 15.58
C PRO A 75 6.60 -19.03 16.68
N VAL A 76 5.44 -19.68 16.47
CA VAL A 76 4.91 -20.73 17.36
C VAL A 76 4.85 -22.08 16.63
N ALA A 77 4.66 -23.16 17.38
CA ALA A 77 4.55 -24.52 16.84
C ALA A 77 3.30 -24.66 15.96
N ASP A 78 3.37 -25.56 14.96
CA ASP A 78 2.30 -25.75 13.98
C ASP A 78 0.99 -26.23 14.60
N GLU A 79 1.07 -26.99 15.69
CA GLU A 79 -0.07 -27.47 16.47
C GLU A 79 -0.94 -26.33 16.99
N MET A 80 -0.34 -25.16 17.27
CA MET A 80 -1.08 -23.99 17.74
C MET A 80 -2.00 -23.36 16.69
N TYR A 81 -1.80 -23.68 15.42
CA TYR A 81 -2.70 -23.23 14.35
C TYR A 81 -3.94 -24.11 14.21
N THR A 82 -3.85 -25.40 14.56
CA THR A 82 -4.87 -26.41 14.21
C THR A 82 -6.20 -26.23 14.94
N ASP A 83 -6.23 -25.59 16.09
CA ASP A 83 -7.45 -25.26 16.85
C ASP A 83 -7.76 -23.74 16.83
N ALA A 84 -6.96 -22.94 16.13
CA ALA A 84 -7.10 -21.50 16.04
C ALA A 84 -8.08 -21.05 14.98
N LEU A 85 -8.66 -19.86 15.20
CA LEU A 85 -9.33 -19.08 14.18
C LEU A 85 -8.28 -18.24 13.41
N GLY A 86 -8.17 -18.44 12.11
CA GLY A 86 -7.39 -17.57 11.24
C GLY A 86 -8.23 -16.37 10.79
N ILE A 87 -7.70 -15.16 10.91
CA ILE A 87 -8.31 -13.96 10.34
C ILE A 87 -7.31 -13.36 9.36
N VAL A 88 -7.61 -13.42 8.08
CA VAL A 88 -6.81 -12.85 7.00
C VAL A 88 -7.37 -11.49 6.66
N ILE A 89 -6.54 -10.46 6.75
CA ILE A 89 -6.95 -9.07 6.51
C ILE A 89 -6.16 -8.52 5.32
N ASP A 90 -6.83 -7.75 4.48
CA ASP A 90 -6.23 -7.04 3.35
C ASP A 90 -5.55 -7.97 2.34
N THR A 91 -6.23 -9.06 1.97
CA THR A 91 -5.63 -10.03 1.04
C THR A 91 -6.68 -10.63 0.12
N ALA A 92 -6.62 -10.29 -1.18
CA ALA A 92 -7.60 -10.71 -2.17
C ALA A 92 -7.58 -12.22 -2.46
N THR A 93 -6.40 -12.84 -2.49
CA THR A 93 -6.17 -14.23 -2.91
C THR A 93 -5.20 -14.96 -1.99
N THR A 94 -5.38 -16.27 -1.86
CA THR A 94 -4.59 -17.10 -0.91
C THR A 94 -3.11 -17.20 -1.26
N ASP A 95 -2.75 -17.05 -2.54
CA ASP A 95 -1.34 -17.03 -2.97
C ASP A 95 -0.57 -15.82 -2.43
N ARG A 96 -1.27 -14.72 -2.15
CA ARG A 96 -0.69 -13.50 -1.58
C ARG A 96 -0.59 -13.49 -0.05
N ILE A 97 -1.21 -14.43 0.66
CA ILE A 97 -1.06 -14.51 2.12
C ILE A 97 0.40 -14.82 2.47
N SER A 98 1.02 -13.97 3.28
CA SER A 98 2.45 -14.05 3.58
C SER A 98 2.80 -15.34 4.35
N ASN A 99 2.18 -15.58 5.49
CA ASN A 99 2.39 -16.77 6.30
C ASN A 99 1.49 -17.91 5.81
N LYS A 100 2.08 -18.91 5.14
CA LYS A 100 1.35 -20.05 4.54
C LYS A 100 0.75 -21.01 5.58
N LYS A 101 1.09 -20.90 6.85
CA LYS A 101 0.48 -21.68 7.93
C LYS A 101 -0.98 -21.30 8.20
N PHE A 102 -1.51 -20.24 7.55
CA PHE A 102 -2.94 -19.94 7.58
C PHE A 102 -3.79 -21.18 7.23
N ALA A 103 -3.32 -22.01 6.29
CA ALA A 103 -4.01 -23.22 5.86
C ALA A 103 -4.12 -24.31 6.95
N LEU A 104 -3.40 -24.20 8.05
CA LEU A 104 -3.50 -25.09 9.21
C LEU A 104 -4.61 -24.68 10.17
N CYS A 105 -5.12 -23.45 10.09
CA CYS A 105 -6.15 -22.95 10.98
C CYS A 105 -7.46 -23.75 10.80
N LYS A 106 -8.20 -23.91 11.88
CA LYS A 106 -9.45 -24.67 11.90
C LYS A 106 -10.53 -24.01 11.05
N GLU A 107 -10.63 -22.72 11.07
CA GLU A 107 -11.51 -21.89 10.24
C GLU A 107 -10.77 -20.63 9.85
N ILE A 108 -11.16 -20.06 8.69
CA ILE A 108 -10.60 -18.80 8.18
C ILE A 108 -11.71 -17.79 8.02
N ILE A 109 -11.46 -16.54 8.44
CA ILE A 109 -12.25 -15.35 8.12
C ILE A 109 -11.43 -14.51 7.17
N LYS A 110 -12.06 -14.00 6.10
CA LYS A 110 -11.51 -12.99 5.20
C LYS A 110 -12.13 -11.63 5.50
N ILE A 111 -11.28 -10.59 5.64
CA ILE A 111 -11.67 -9.17 5.72
C ILE A 111 -10.84 -8.42 4.67
N ASP A 112 -11.49 -7.86 3.65
CA ASP A 112 -10.77 -7.34 2.50
C ASP A 112 -11.53 -6.20 1.80
N HIS A 113 -10.80 -5.23 1.23
CA HIS A 113 -11.38 -4.13 0.46
C HIS A 113 -11.03 -4.18 -1.04
N HIS A 114 -10.26 -5.16 -1.46
CA HIS A 114 -9.95 -5.37 -2.87
C HIS A 114 -11.15 -5.95 -3.65
N LEU A 115 -11.11 -5.88 -4.97
CA LEU A 115 -12.05 -6.59 -5.85
C LEU A 115 -12.14 -8.06 -5.45
N GLU A 116 -13.36 -8.55 -5.21
CA GLU A 116 -13.56 -9.93 -4.78
C GLU A 116 -13.15 -10.92 -5.86
N ARG A 117 -12.11 -11.73 -5.58
CA ARG A 117 -11.58 -12.72 -6.51
C ARG A 117 -11.70 -14.14 -5.97
N GLU A 118 -11.50 -14.32 -4.69
CA GLU A 118 -11.43 -15.65 -4.07
C GLU A 118 -12.09 -15.62 -2.67
N PRO A 119 -13.27 -16.25 -2.50
CA PRO A 119 -13.94 -16.33 -1.21
C PRO A 119 -13.42 -17.54 -0.42
N TYR A 120 -12.25 -17.43 0.21
CA TYR A 120 -11.58 -18.53 0.90
C TYR A 120 -11.92 -18.67 2.39
N GLY A 121 -12.68 -17.75 2.96
CA GLY A 121 -13.10 -17.79 4.36
C GLY A 121 -14.45 -18.44 4.57
N VAL A 122 -14.71 -18.98 5.78
CA VAL A 122 -16.08 -19.37 6.22
C VAL A 122 -16.96 -18.12 6.37
N ILE A 123 -16.35 -16.97 6.64
CA ILE A 123 -16.95 -15.64 6.54
C ILE A 123 -16.04 -14.82 5.64
N ASN A 124 -16.63 -14.19 4.60
CA ASN A 124 -15.93 -13.27 3.72
C ASN A 124 -16.62 -11.90 3.83
N TRP A 125 -15.96 -10.98 4.51
CA TRP A 125 -16.39 -9.59 4.59
C TRP A 125 -15.53 -8.78 3.63
N VAL A 126 -16.10 -8.48 2.46
CA VAL A 126 -15.46 -7.73 1.38
C VAL A 126 -16.26 -6.47 1.10
N GLU A 127 -15.60 -5.32 1.15
CA GLU A 127 -16.16 -4.00 0.83
C GLU A 127 -15.25 -3.24 -0.13
N GLU A 128 -15.48 -3.41 -1.44
CA GLU A 128 -14.66 -2.80 -2.50
C GLU A 128 -14.73 -1.26 -2.53
N GLU A 129 -15.75 -0.68 -1.88
CA GLU A 129 -15.91 0.77 -1.77
C GLU A 129 -15.18 1.37 -0.55
N ALA A 130 -14.66 0.53 0.36
CA ALA A 130 -13.87 1.01 1.49
C ALA A 130 -12.50 1.51 1.02
N SER A 131 -12.04 2.62 1.58
CA SER A 131 -10.75 3.21 1.20
C SER A 131 -9.54 2.39 1.65
N SER A 132 -9.75 1.41 2.57
CA SER A 132 -8.71 0.55 3.13
C SER A 132 -9.32 -0.56 3.98
N ALA A 133 -8.58 -1.65 4.21
CA ALA A 133 -8.95 -2.65 5.21
C ALA A 133 -8.95 -2.05 6.63
N CYS A 134 -8.09 -1.08 6.91
CA CYS A 134 -8.10 -0.31 8.16
C CYS A 134 -9.41 0.46 8.37
N GLU A 135 -10.02 1.01 7.32
CA GLU A 135 -11.37 1.60 7.40
C GLU A 135 -12.39 0.55 7.84
N MET A 136 -12.31 -0.66 7.31
CA MET A 136 -13.20 -1.76 7.71
C MET A 136 -12.99 -2.13 9.19
N ILE A 137 -11.74 -2.19 9.68
CA ILE A 137 -11.48 -2.45 11.10
C ILE A 137 -11.98 -1.29 11.99
N ALA A 138 -11.85 -0.04 11.55
CA ALA A 138 -12.44 1.10 12.24
C ALA A 138 -13.97 1.03 12.27
N LYS A 139 -14.61 0.62 11.16
CA LYS A 139 -16.05 0.34 11.08
C LYS A 139 -16.46 -0.78 12.04
N PHE A 140 -15.67 -1.86 12.15
CA PHE A 140 -15.89 -2.93 13.13
C PHE A 140 -15.90 -2.36 14.56
N PHE A 141 -14.89 -1.57 14.92
CA PHE A 141 -14.81 -0.91 16.22
C PHE A 141 -16.04 -0.01 16.49
N VAL A 142 -16.37 0.88 15.58
CA VAL A 142 -17.49 1.84 15.75
C VAL A 142 -18.84 1.12 15.83
N THR A 143 -19.05 0.08 15.01
CA THR A 143 -20.31 -0.70 15.02
C THR A 143 -20.50 -1.46 16.34
N LEU A 144 -19.41 -1.89 16.95
CA LEU A 144 -19.42 -2.68 18.19
C LEU A 144 -18.91 -1.89 19.41
N LYS A 145 -18.93 -0.57 19.40
CA LYS A 145 -18.33 0.33 20.40
C LYS A 145 -18.73 0.02 21.86
N ASP A 146 -19.92 -0.53 22.06
CA ASP A 146 -20.40 -0.89 23.40
C ASP A 146 -19.97 -2.31 23.83
N GLN A 147 -19.35 -3.07 22.95
CA GLN A 147 -18.97 -4.48 23.13
C GLN A 147 -17.46 -4.71 23.02
N VAL A 148 -16.73 -3.86 22.32
CA VAL A 148 -15.28 -3.98 22.12
C VAL A 148 -14.55 -2.77 22.67
N LYS A 149 -13.27 -2.97 23.01
CA LYS A 149 -12.38 -1.94 23.52
C LYS A 149 -11.19 -1.79 22.59
N ILE A 150 -10.67 -0.58 22.48
CA ILE A 150 -9.45 -0.27 21.75
C ILE A 150 -8.58 0.65 22.62
N ASP A 151 -7.28 0.47 22.59
CA ASP A 151 -6.33 1.40 23.17
C ASP A 151 -5.79 2.40 22.13
N ARG A 152 -5.04 3.39 22.61
CA ARG A 152 -4.47 4.43 21.77
C ARG A 152 -3.55 3.89 20.69
N ASP A 153 -2.73 2.88 21.01
CA ASP A 153 -1.73 2.36 20.09
C ASP A 153 -2.39 1.53 18.97
N SER A 154 -3.39 0.73 19.31
CA SER A 154 -4.19 0.00 18.33
C SER A 154 -4.99 0.94 17.41
N ALA A 155 -5.55 2.01 17.97
CA ALA A 155 -6.21 3.06 17.20
C ALA A 155 -5.22 3.78 16.27
N ALA A 156 -4.00 4.05 16.72
CA ALA A 156 -2.94 4.64 15.91
C ALA A 156 -2.53 3.72 14.74
N HIS A 157 -2.45 2.40 14.97
CA HIS A 157 -2.17 1.44 13.91
C HIS A 157 -3.23 1.49 12.80
N ILE A 158 -4.52 1.43 13.17
CA ILE A 158 -5.64 1.51 12.21
C ILE A 158 -5.61 2.86 11.47
N TYR A 159 -5.44 3.95 12.19
CA TYR A 159 -5.38 5.29 11.60
C TYR A 159 -4.21 5.41 10.61
N THR A 160 -3.05 4.81 10.91
CA THR A 160 -1.89 4.78 10.02
C THR A 160 -2.23 4.14 8.67
N GLY A 161 -2.88 2.97 8.68
CA GLY A 161 -3.28 2.31 7.44
C GLY A 161 -4.31 3.12 6.66
N MET A 162 -5.31 3.70 7.32
CA MET A 162 -6.26 4.62 6.67
C MET A 162 -5.56 5.79 5.99
N VAL A 163 -4.55 6.39 6.64
CA VAL A 163 -3.77 7.52 6.09
C VAL A 163 -2.93 7.10 4.89
N THR A 164 -2.27 5.95 4.96
CA THR A 164 -1.36 5.51 3.89
C THR A 164 -2.12 5.09 2.64
N ASP A 165 -3.16 4.28 2.78
CA ASP A 165 -3.89 3.70 1.66
C ASP A 165 -4.81 4.70 0.97
N SER A 166 -5.43 5.61 1.72
CA SER A 166 -6.25 6.70 1.18
C SER A 166 -5.45 7.89 0.63
N GLY A 167 -4.12 7.82 0.64
CA GLY A 167 -3.25 8.94 0.27
C GLY A 167 -3.51 10.20 1.10
N ARG A 168 -3.64 10.05 2.42
CA ARG A 168 -4.01 11.12 3.35
C ARG A 168 -5.42 11.64 3.11
N PHE A 169 -6.37 10.73 2.92
CA PHE A 169 -7.78 11.03 2.66
C PHE A 169 -8.04 11.85 1.39
N ARG A 170 -7.29 11.57 0.31
CA ARG A 170 -7.41 12.29 -0.98
C ARG A 170 -7.87 11.43 -2.14
N TYR A 171 -7.81 10.08 -2.03
CA TYR A 171 -8.17 9.19 -3.13
C TYR A 171 -9.68 8.96 -3.20
N ASP A 172 -10.15 8.48 -4.35
CA ASP A 172 -11.57 8.36 -4.67
C ASP A 172 -12.39 7.48 -3.71
N GLY A 173 -11.77 6.48 -3.08
CA GLY A 173 -12.43 5.63 -2.07
C GLY A 173 -12.79 6.34 -0.76
N VAL A 174 -12.34 7.60 -0.56
CA VAL A 174 -12.61 8.34 0.67
C VAL A 174 -14.02 8.90 0.69
N SER A 175 -14.80 8.52 1.70
CA SER A 175 -16.18 8.93 1.91
C SER A 175 -16.37 9.77 3.19
N GLY A 176 -17.58 10.22 3.42
CA GLY A 176 -17.93 10.85 4.71
C GLY A 176 -17.83 9.87 5.88
N ASP A 177 -18.07 8.57 5.65
CA ASP A 177 -17.93 7.53 6.68
C ASP A 177 -16.47 7.24 6.99
N THR A 178 -15.58 7.21 5.98
CA THR A 178 -14.13 7.14 6.18
C THR A 178 -13.66 8.17 7.20
N LEU A 179 -14.08 9.44 7.06
CA LEU A 179 -13.69 10.50 7.99
C LEU A 179 -14.35 10.37 9.37
N ARG A 180 -15.56 9.85 9.47
CA ARG A 180 -16.21 9.56 10.77
C ARG A 180 -15.49 8.45 11.51
N TYR A 181 -15.07 7.39 10.84
CA TYR A 181 -14.28 6.32 11.43
C TYR A 181 -12.90 6.84 11.85
N ALA A 182 -12.23 7.64 11.02
CA ALA A 182 -10.98 8.30 11.39
C ALA A 182 -11.14 9.19 12.64
N ALA A 183 -12.23 9.97 12.74
CA ALA A 183 -12.53 10.79 13.91
C ALA A 183 -12.69 9.93 15.17
N ALA A 184 -13.41 8.81 15.09
CA ALA A 184 -13.59 7.91 16.24
C ALA A 184 -12.26 7.31 16.74
N LEU A 185 -11.29 7.09 15.85
CA LEU A 185 -9.94 6.67 16.21
C LEU A 185 -9.16 7.82 16.86
N LEU A 186 -9.26 9.04 16.33
CA LEU A 186 -8.62 10.22 16.90
C LEU A 186 -9.12 10.51 18.34
N ASP A 187 -10.39 10.23 18.62
CA ASP A 187 -10.97 10.35 19.97
C ASP A 187 -10.29 9.42 21.00
N GLN A 188 -9.50 8.43 20.55
CA GLN A 188 -8.68 7.59 21.42
C GLN A 188 -7.35 8.25 21.84
N GLY A 189 -7.11 9.50 21.43
CA GLY A 189 -5.95 10.30 21.83
C GLY A 189 -4.67 9.96 21.06
N ILE A 190 -4.78 9.63 19.79
CA ILE A 190 -3.63 9.35 18.91
C ILE A 190 -2.72 10.59 18.83
N ASP A 191 -1.43 10.39 18.97
CA ASP A 191 -0.41 11.40 18.66
C ASP A 191 -0.19 11.46 17.14
N THR A 192 -0.98 12.27 16.47
CA THR A 192 -0.90 12.43 15.03
C THR A 192 0.38 13.13 14.58
N GLU A 193 0.95 14.02 15.37
CA GLU A 193 2.20 14.71 15.04
C GLU A 193 3.35 13.70 14.91
N THR A 194 3.53 12.85 15.91
CA THR A 194 4.55 11.77 15.87
C THR A 194 4.26 10.77 14.76
N LEU A 195 3.00 10.38 14.55
CA LEU A 195 2.60 9.45 13.48
C LEU A 195 2.95 10.00 12.09
N TYR A 196 2.57 11.25 11.79
CA TYR A 196 2.88 11.89 10.52
C TYR A 196 4.39 12.13 10.35
N ALA A 197 5.11 12.38 11.45
CA ALA A 197 6.56 12.48 11.41
C ALA A 197 7.19 11.16 10.94
N HIS A 198 6.77 10.02 11.47
CA HIS A 198 7.24 8.71 11.02
C HIS A 198 6.93 8.45 9.54
N LEU A 199 5.74 8.80 9.08
CA LEU A 199 5.30 8.53 7.71
C LEU A 199 5.94 9.46 6.66
N TYR A 200 6.23 10.73 7.00
CA TYR A 200 6.50 11.74 5.96
C TYR A 200 7.75 12.58 6.17
N LEU A 201 8.42 12.49 7.33
CA LEU A 201 9.72 13.14 7.46
C LEU A 201 10.74 12.41 6.57
N GLN A 202 11.50 13.20 5.84
CA GLN A 202 12.59 12.73 5.00
C GLN A 202 13.91 13.27 5.56
N ASN A 203 14.98 12.51 5.41
CA ASN A 203 16.28 13.01 5.79
C ASN A 203 16.73 14.15 4.85
N PHE A 204 17.62 15.00 5.34
CA PHE A 204 18.04 16.19 4.62
C PHE A 204 18.72 15.88 3.27
N GLU A 205 19.46 14.78 3.18
CA GLU A 205 20.13 14.37 1.95
C GLU A 205 19.11 13.91 0.88
N THR A 206 18.04 13.22 1.29
CA THR A 206 16.92 12.88 0.39
C THR A 206 16.25 14.15 -0.17
N LEU A 207 16.06 15.18 0.67
CA LEU A 207 15.49 16.46 0.21
C LEU A 207 16.42 17.21 -0.74
N LYS A 208 17.75 17.16 -0.52
CA LYS A 208 18.73 17.69 -1.45
C LYS A 208 18.67 16.99 -2.81
N PHE A 209 18.65 15.67 -2.79
CA PHE A 209 18.50 14.88 -4.02
C PHE A 209 17.19 15.21 -4.74
N LYS A 210 16.08 15.26 -4.04
CA LYS A 210 14.78 15.66 -4.59
C LYS A 210 14.82 17.05 -5.22
N SER A 211 15.44 18.02 -4.55
CA SER A 211 15.66 19.36 -5.11
C SER A 211 16.49 19.31 -6.40
N HIS A 212 17.54 18.50 -6.43
CA HIS A 212 18.38 18.32 -7.62
C HIS A 212 17.57 17.71 -8.77
N VAL A 213 16.74 16.69 -8.50
CA VAL A 213 15.83 16.11 -9.51
C VAL A 213 14.92 17.19 -10.11
N TYR A 214 14.29 18.01 -9.28
CA TYR A 214 13.43 19.11 -9.76
C TYR A 214 14.15 20.16 -10.61
N GLN A 215 15.43 20.40 -10.35
CA GLN A 215 16.25 21.34 -11.13
C GLN A 215 16.72 20.76 -12.45
N GLN A 216 16.91 19.44 -12.53
CA GLN A 216 17.48 18.77 -13.70
C GLN A 216 16.44 18.08 -14.59
N MET A 217 15.22 17.85 -14.08
CA MET A 217 14.17 17.22 -14.88
C MET A 217 13.79 18.10 -16.06
N GLN A 218 13.40 17.47 -17.15
CA GLN A 218 12.94 18.09 -18.38
C GLN A 218 11.52 17.65 -18.69
N MET A 219 10.83 18.40 -19.52
CA MET A 219 9.49 18.07 -19.97
C MET A 219 9.35 18.39 -21.46
N THR A 220 8.74 17.46 -22.20
CA THR A 220 8.43 17.65 -23.61
C THR A 220 7.20 18.53 -23.79
N ASP A 221 6.97 19.05 -25.01
CA ASP A 221 5.84 19.93 -25.32
C ASP A 221 4.48 19.24 -25.10
N ASN A 222 4.40 17.93 -25.26
CA ASN A 222 3.16 17.18 -25.05
C ASN A 222 2.96 16.68 -23.62
N GLY A 223 3.90 16.94 -22.69
CA GLY A 223 3.75 16.67 -21.25
C GLY A 223 4.29 15.29 -20.82
N VAL A 224 5.45 14.92 -21.32
CA VAL A 224 6.27 13.83 -20.79
C VAL A 224 7.41 14.43 -19.99
N ALA A 225 7.40 14.27 -18.67
CA ALA A 225 8.50 14.67 -17.81
C ALA A 225 9.56 13.56 -17.76
N TYR A 226 10.85 13.93 -17.73
CA TYR A 226 11.89 12.91 -17.62
C TYR A 226 13.14 13.45 -16.91
N ILE A 227 13.89 12.51 -16.35
CA ILE A 227 15.21 12.75 -15.76
C ILE A 227 16.16 11.59 -16.04
N PHE A 228 17.43 11.90 -16.19
CA PHE A 228 18.52 10.92 -16.23
C PHE A 228 19.36 11.02 -14.97
N ILE A 229 19.47 9.91 -14.23
CA ILE A 229 20.28 9.78 -13.02
C ILE A 229 21.55 9.03 -13.39
N SER A 230 22.61 9.78 -13.61
CA SER A 230 23.93 9.22 -13.94
C SER A 230 24.57 8.55 -12.73
N ARG A 231 25.63 7.78 -13.00
CA ARG A 231 26.46 7.20 -11.94
C ARG A 231 27.08 8.25 -11.03
N GLU A 232 27.59 9.33 -11.63
CA GLU A 232 28.18 10.43 -10.87
C GLU A 232 27.15 11.05 -9.92
N MET A 233 25.93 11.21 -10.37
CA MET A 233 24.83 11.71 -9.54
C MET A 233 24.51 10.72 -8.42
N GLN A 234 24.40 9.42 -8.71
CA GLN A 234 24.20 8.39 -7.67
C GLN A 234 25.29 8.43 -6.61
N GLN A 235 26.54 8.56 -7.03
CA GLN A 235 27.69 8.69 -6.10
C GLN A 235 27.66 9.99 -5.29
N ALA A 236 27.36 11.12 -5.93
CA ALA A 236 27.32 12.42 -5.28
C ALA A 236 26.28 12.50 -4.15
N PHE A 237 25.18 11.79 -4.29
CA PHE A 237 24.10 11.70 -3.29
C PHE A 237 24.14 10.41 -2.45
N ASN A 238 25.14 9.58 -2.60
CA ASN A 238 25.29 8.28 -1.93
C ASN A 238 24.04 7.40 -2.05
N LEU A 239 23.52 7.27 -3.28
CA LEU A 239 22.33 6.49 -3.57
C LEU A 239 22.71 5.10 -4.08
N ASP A 240 22.02 4.10 -3.59
CA ASP A 240 21.92 2.82 -4.26
C ASP A 240 20.94 2.89 -5.45
N PHE A 241 20.88 1.83 -6.21
CA PHE A 241 20.03 1.76 -7.41
C PHE A 241 18.54 1.94 -7.10
N GLU A 242 18.03 1.35 -6.03
CA GLU A 242 16.62 1.43 -5.66
C GLU A 242 16.26 2.83 -5.16
N SER A 243 17.09 3.44 -4.33
CA SER A 243 16.93 4.83 -3.88
C SER A 243 16.95 5.82 -5.05
N ALA A 244 17.85 5.61 -6.02
CA ALA A 244 17.87 6.41 -7.24
C ALA A 244 16.59 6.22 -8.08
N SER A 245 16.09 4.98 -8.20
CA SER A 245 14.87 4.65 -8.94
C SER A 245 13.60 5.27 -8.34
N ALA A 246 13.58 5.49 -7.02
CA ALA A 246 12.45 6.09 -6.32
C ALA A 246 12.15 7.54 -6.78
N CYS A 247 13.13 8.22 -7.42
CA CYS A 247 12.96 9.59 -7.93
C CYS A 247 11.82 9.72 -8.96
N VAL A 248 11.38 8.64 -9.58
CA VAL A 248 10.25 8.65 -10.51
C VAL A 248 8.99 9.23 -9.85
N SER A 249 8.78 8.97 -8.57
CA SER A 249 7.63 9.50 -7.81
C SER A 249 7.68 11.01 -7.55
N TYR A 250 8.82 11.66 -7.72
CA TYR A 250 8.94 13.10 -7.51
C TYR A 250 8.31 13.93 -8.63
N MET A 251 8.09 13.33 -9.81
CA MET A 251 7.52 14.01 -10.99
C MET A 251 6.00 13.85 -11.10
N ASP A 252 5.34 13.20 -10.15
CA ASP A 252 3.91 12.91 -10.22
C ASP A 252 2.99 14.13 -10.01
N ALA A 253 3.52 15.24 -9.49
CA ALA A 253 2.77 16.45 -9.17
C ALA A 253 2.85 17.56 -10.23
N ILE A 254 3.36 17.26 -11.44
CA ILE A 254 3.53 18.27 -12.49
C ILE A 254 2.22 18.46 -13.26
N LYS A 255 1.71 19.70 -13.26
CA LYS A 255 0.51 20.03 -14.03
C LYS A 255 0.76 19.89 -15.54
N GLY A 256 -0.18 19.26 -16.25
CA GLY A 256 -0.06 19.01 -17.68
C GLY A 256 0.81 17.83 -18.07
N CYS A 257 1.49 17.19 -17.10
CA CYS A 257 2.29 15.99 -17.28
C CYS A 257 1.41 14.76 -17.12
N LEU A 258 1.30 13.92 -18.14
CA LEU A 258 0.54 12.66 -18.12
C LEU A 258 1.44 11.43 -18.08
N CYS A 259 2.71 11.57 -18.42
CA CYS A 259 3.70 10.50 -18.37
C CYS A 259 5.02 11.03 -17.79
N TRP A 260 5.69 10.26 -16.96
CA TRP A 260 6.99 10.63 -16.42
C TRP A 260 7.95 9.44 -16.36
N LEU A 261 9.20 9.71 -16.69
CA LEU A 261 10.24 8.73 -16.95
C LEU A 261 11.46 9.02 -16.09
N ALA A 262 11.93 8.04 -15.35
CA ALA A 262 13.24 8.11 -14.70
C ALA A 262 14.17 7.10 -15.37
N PHE A 263 15.28 7.59 -15.91
CA PHE A 263 16.35 6.80 -16.50
C PHE A 263 17.49 6.69 -15.50
N ILE A 264 17.82 5.48 -15.05
CA ILE A 264 18.83 5.24 -14.03
C ILE A 264 19.96 4.42 -14.65
N GLU A 265 21.15 5.00 -14.66
CA GLU A 265 22.34 4.31 -15.15
C GLU A 265 22.70 3.15 -14.23
N ASN A 266 22.73 1.93 -14.79
CA ASN A 266 23.14 0.72 -14.11
C ASN A 266 24.54 0.32 -14.58
N THR A 267 25.53 0.55 -13.76
CA THR A 267 26.93 0.30 -14.13
C THR A 267 27.34 -1.17 -14.02
N GLN A 268 26.59 -1.98 -13.30
CA GLN A 268 26.89 -3.42 -13.19
C GLN A 268 26.62 -4.11 -14.52
N ASP A 269 25.52 -3.76 -15.18
CA ASP A 269 25.07 -4.38 -16.42
C ASP A 269 25.32 -3.52 -17.67
N GLN A 270 25.92 -2.34 -17.50
CA GLN A 270 26.13 -1.35 -18.58
C GLN A 270 24.82 -1.00 -19.33
N THR A 271 23.74 -0.85 -18.57
CA THR A 271 22.41 -0.55 -19.08
C THR A 271 21.85 0.72 -18.44
N ILE A 272 20.79 1.25 -19.00
CA ILE A 272 19.98 2.30 -18.39
C ILE A 272 18.61 1.69 -18.08
N ARG A 273 18.30 1.55 -16.81
CA ARG A 273 16.97 1.08 -16.38
C ARG A 273 16.00 2.25 -16.41
N VAL A 274 14.79 1.99 -16.91
CA VAL A 274 13.76 3.02 -17.03
C VAL A 274 12.59 2.67 -16.14
N ARG A 275 12.15 3.63 -15.32
CA ARG A 275 10.88 3.59 -14.62
C ARG A 275 9.89 4.48 -15.36
N LEU A 276 8.80 3.90 -15.84
CA LEU A 276 7.73 4.60 -16.53
C LEU A 276 6.51 4.69 -15.63
N ARG A 277 5.93 5.87 -15.55
CA ARG A 277 4.67 6.12 -14.83
C ARG A 277 3.79 7.02 -15.67
N SER A 278 2.49 6.87 -15.50
CA SER A 278 1.51 7.73 -16.16
C SER A 278 0.26 7.92 -15.32
N ARG A 279 -0.56 8.86 -15.73
CA ARG A 279 -1.96 8.97 -15.29
C ARG A 279 -2.85 8.98 -16.52
N PHE A 280 -3.97 8.29 -16.45
CA PHE A 280 -4.99 8.14 -17.50
C PHE A 280 -4.53 7.35 -18.74
N ALA A 281 -3.35 7.64 -19.31
CA ALA A 281 -2.84 6.99 -20.51
C ALA A 281 -2.06 5.70 -20.16
N ALA A 282 -2.38 4.59 -20.80
CA ALA A 282 -1.62 3.35 -20.65
C ALA A 282 -0.26 3.46 -21.37
N ILE A 283 0.83 3.02 -20.71
CA ILE A 283 2.22 3.12 -21.21
C ILE A 283 2.97 1.79 -21.24
N ASN A 284 2.30 0.69 -20.89
CA ASN A 284 2.94 -0.63 -20.85
C ASN A 284 3.45 -1.10 -22.23
N GLU A 285 2.73 -0.79 -23.31
CA GLU A 285 3.17 -1.12 -24.66
C GLU A 285 4.47 -0.42 -25.05
N ILE A 286 4.67 0.82 -24.56
CA ILE A 286 5.94 1.51 -24.75
C ILE A 286 7.05 0.78 -24.00
N ALA A 287 6.82 0.38 -22.74
CA ALA A 287 7.81 -0.37 -21.99
C ALA A 287 8.19 -1.71 -22.67
N GLU A 288 7.21 -2.42 -23.22
CA GLU A 288 7.43 -3.68 -23.95
C GLU A 288 8.32 -3.49 -25.19
N LYS A 289 8.17 -2.37 -25.92
CA LYS A 289 9.03 -2.03 -27.06
C LYS A 289 10.50 -1.86 -26.68
N TYR A 290 10.77 -1.45 -25.41
CA TYR A 290 12.11 -1.19 -24.89
C TYR A 290 12.53 -2.21 -23.82
N HIS A 291 12.39 -3.50 -24.11
CA HIS A 291 12.85 -4.62 -23.28
C HIS A 291 12.28 -4.59 -21.86
N GLY A 292 10.99 -4.30 -21.75
CA GLY A 292 10.33 -4.16 -20.47
C GLY A 292 8.91 -4.67 -20.44
N GLY A 293 8.11 -4.09 -19.54
CA GLY A 293 6.71 -4.43 -19.35
C GLY A 293 6.20 -3.92 -18.01
N GLY A 294 4.97 -4.28 -17.65
CA GLY A 294 4.35 -3.90 -16.39
C GLY A 294 2.86 -3.64 -16.52
N HIS A 295 2.33 -2.83 -15.60
CA HIS A 295 0.91 -2.44 -15.61
C HIS A 295 0.66 -1.22 -16.50
N ALA A 296 -0.60 -0.98 -16.84
CA ALA A 296 -1.01 0.12 -17.72
C ALA A 296 -0.35 1.47 -17.37
N CYS A 297 -0.36 1.87 -16.11
CA CYS A 297 0.18 3.16 -15.65
C CYS A 297 1.51 3.06 -14.87
N ALA A 298 2.09 1.88 -14.75
CA ALA A 298 3.33 1.65 -13.98
C ALA A 298 4.14 0.51 -14.59
N SER A 299 5.16 0.86 -15.36
CA SER A 299 5.98 -0.08 -16.11
C SER A 299 7.47 0.19 -15.90
N GLY A 300 8.29 -0.78 -16.30
CA GLY A 300 9.74 -0.66 -16.34
C GLY A 300 10.27 -1.10 -17.71
N ALA A 301 11.39 -0.51 -18.12
CA ALA A 301 12.08 -0.84 -19.37
C ALA A 301 13.59 -0.86 -19.16
N THR A 302 14.32 -1.26 -20.20
CA THR A 302 15.78 -1.19 -20.25
C THR A 302 16.19 -0.63 -21.60
N VAL A 303 17.06 0.37 -21.62
CA VAL A 303 17.70 0.87 -22.83
C VAL A 303 19.21 0.76 -22.71
N PHE A 304 19.89 0.63 -23.82
CA PHE A 304 21.31 0.32 -23.86
C PHE A 304 22.17 1.48 -24.35
N SER A 305 21.54 2.57 -24.77
CA SER A 305 22.25 3.77 -25.22
C SER A 305 21.44 5.05 -24.99
N ARG A 306 22.07 6.20 -25.19
CA ARG A 306 21.40 7.50 -25.14
C ARG A 306 20.43 7.68 -26.31
N GLU A 307 20.75 7.15 -27.46
CA GLU A 307 19.90 7.16 -28.64
C GLU A 307 18.60 6.41 -28.41
N GLU A 308 18.67 5.23 -27.75
CA GLU A 308 17.46 4.49 -27.35
C GLU A 308 16.66 5.23 -26.28
N MET A 309 17.34 5.91 -25.34
CA MET A 309 16.67 6.76 -24.34
C MET A 309 15.86 7.88 -25.04
N ASP A 310 16.50 8.59 -25.99
CA ASP A 310 15.86 9.66 -26.74
C ASP A 310 14.69 9.13 -27.58
N ALA A 311 14.83 7.96 -28.19
CA ALA A 311 13.76 7.31 -28.93
C ALA A 311 12.58 6.94 -28.03
N LEU A 312 12.82 6.42 -26.81
CA LEU A 312 11.76 6.13 -25.86
C LEU A 312 11.01 7.39 -25.42
N ILE A 313 11.73 8.50 -25.19
CA ILE A 313 11.11 9.79 -24.86
C ILE A 313 10.23 10.27 -26.01
N GLN A 314 10.68 10.15 -27.27
CA GLN A 314 9.91 10.54 -28.45
C GLN A 314 8.65 9.68 -28.63
N ASP A 315 8.75 8.37 -28.43
CA ASP A 315 7.61 7.46 -28.51
C ASP A 315 6.59 7.78 -27.42
N ALA A 316 7.05 8.03 -26.19
CA ALA A 316 6.17 8.45 -25.09
C ALA A 316 5.50 9.78 -25.39
N ASP A 317 6.22 10.76 -25.92
CA ASP A 317 5.70 12.07 -26.28
C ASP A 317 4.62 11.99 -27.37
N ALA A 318 4.88 11.21 -28.42
CA ALA A 318 3.91 10.95 -29.50
C ALA A 318 2.65 10.25 -28.97
N HIS A 319 2.82 9.28 -28.07
CA HIS A 319 1.71 8.59 -27.45
C HIS A 319 0.84 9.51 -26.57
N ILE A 320 1.46 10.35 -25.75
CA ILE A 320 0.73 11.32 -24.93
C ILE A 320 0.04 12.38 -25.79
N LYS A 321 0.67 12.81 -26.88
CA LYS A 321 0.02 13.69 -27.86
C LYS A 321 -1.25 13.06 -28.43
N ALA A 322 -1.18 11.83 -28.93
CA ALA A 322 -2.32 11.11 -29.46
C ALA A 322 -3.42 10.90 -28.41
N TYR A 323 -3.03 10.62 -27.15
CA TYR A 323 -3.98 10.51 -26.04
C TYR A 323 -4.73 11.83 -25.82
N LYS A 324 -4.01 12.96 -25.75
CA LYS A 324 -4.59 14.30 -25.53
C LYS A 324 -5.52 14.75 -26.67
N GLU A 325 -5.25 14.34 -27.90
CA GLU A 325 -6.11 14.64 -29.07
C GLU A 325 -7.44 13.90 -29.02
N ASN A 326 -7.47 12.70 -28.39
CA ASN A 326 -8.64 11.84 -28.34
C ASN A 326 -9.41 11.85 -27.02
N HIS A 327 -8.91 12.55 -25.99
CA HIS A 327 -9.50 12.57 -24.66
C HIS A 327 -9.56 14.01 -24.12
N THR A 328 -10.59 14.30 -23.33
CA THR A 328 -10.77 15.57 -22.61
C THR A 328 -10.79 15.34 -21.10
N GLY A 329 -10.56 16.37 -20.31
CA GLY A 329 -10.63 16.29 -18.85
C GLY A 329 -9.33 15.89 -18.16
N TRP A 330 -8.23 15.72 -18.89
CA TRP A 330 -6.90 15.65 -18.28
C TRP A 330 -6.46 17.02 -17.75
N LEU A 331 -5.88 17.07 -16.55
CA LEU A 331 -5.59 18.30 -15.78
C LEU A 331 -4.29 18.99 -16.22
#